data_48bdc0afd0a527d62db58ee182155071
#
_entry.id   48bdc0afd0a527d62db58ee182155071
#
_cell.length_a   1.000
_cell.length_b   1.000
_cell.length_c   1.000
_cell.angle_alpha   90.00
_cell.angle_beta   90.00
_cell.angle_gamma   90.00
#
_symmetry.space_group_name_H-M   'P 1'
#
loop_
_entity.id
_entity.type
_entity.pdbx_description
1 polymer ?
#
loop_
_entity_poly.entity_id
_entity_poly.type
_entity_poly.pdbx_seq_one_letter_code
_entity_poly.pdbx_strand_id
1 'polypeptide(L)'
;MNASPWNETLTEADLARLRECERHVGYRFRDPNLLAQALTHSSIKTEENPSNERLEFLGDSVLGLVMTEFLYNYFQDRDEGDLTQIKSVVVSTAALAHESDRLGLSGFYNVGKGVTRRRNLPVSLQANVFEAVVAAIYRDGGLELARRFILRNLYHHVLEVVENQHQRNFKSLLQQHAQKELNVTPTYRVVSEKGPDHLKHFEVVAVLGKKVYKSGIGRSKKEAEQSAA
;
A
#
# COMPACT_ATOMS: atom_id res chain seq x y z
N MET A 1 11.82 16.75 -22.35
CA MET A 1 11.47 16.63 -20.92
C MET A 1 11.30 18.07 -20.40
N ASN A 2 10.13 18.41 -19.87
CA ASN A 2 9.91 19.75 -19.35
C ASN A 2 10.63 19.89 -18.01
N ALA A 3 11.42 20.96 -17.86
CA ALA A 3 12.06 21.34 -16.59
C ALA A 3 11.05 21.36 -15.44
N SER A 4 11.54 21.24 -14.21
CA SER A 4 10.71 21.44 -13.03
C SER A 4 10.10 22.86 -13.07
N PRO A 5 8.84 23.05 -12.68
CA PRO A 5 8.25 24.39 -12.53
C PRO A 5 8.81 25.15 -11.31
N TRP A 6 9.73 24.57 -10.57
CA TRP A 6 10.40 25.20 -9.42
C TRP A 6 11.37 26.28 -9.89
N ASN A 7 11.15 27.51 -9.47
CA ASN A 7 11.92 28.68 -9.93
C ASN A 7 12.81 29.27 -8.83
N GLU A 8 12.67 28.87 -7.58
CA GLU A 8 13.52 29.35 -6.50
C GLU A 8 14.90 28.71 -6.53
N THR A 9 15.94 29.49 -6.33
CA THR A 9 17.31 28.95 -6.25
C THR A 9 17.50 28.27 -4.91
N LEU A 10 17.76 26.96 -4.95
CA LEU A 10 18.07 26.16 -3.75
C LEU A 10 19.37 26.68 -3.12
N THR A 11 19.34 26.91 -1.81
CA THR A 11 20.54 27.26 -1.05
C THR A 11 21.46 26.05 -0.87
N GLU A 12 22.72 26.28 -0.49
CA GLU A 12 23.65 25.19 -0.15
C GLU A 12 23.11 24.30 1.00
N ALA A 13 22.38 24.88 1.95
CA ALA A 13 21.74 24.14 3.03
C ALA A 13 20.60 23.25 2.51
N ASP A 14 19.79 23.76 1.57
CA ASP A 14 18.74 22.95 0.92
C ASP A 14 19.33 21.79 0.12
N LEU A 15 20.38 22.05 -0.64
CA LEU A 15 21.07 21.04 -1.42
C LEU A 15 21.68 19.96 -0.51
N ALA A 16 22.28 20.34 0.62
CA ALA A 16 22.81 19.39 1.59
C ALA A 16 21.71 18.50 2.19
N ARG A 17 20.56 19.10 2.55
CA ARG A 17 19.38 18.38 3.06
C ARG A 17 18.77 17.44 2.02
N LEU A 18 18.66 17.89 0.77
CA LEU A 18 18.16 17.06 -0.33
C LEU A 18 19.10 15.88 -0.62
N ARG A 19 20.41 16.07 -0.59
CA ARG A 19 21.40 14.97 -0.72
C ARG A 19 21.28 13.95 0.39
N GLU A 20 20.90 14.36 1.59
CA GLU A 20 20.61 13.44 2.67
C GLU A 20 19.34 12.64 2.38
N CYS A 21 18.26 13.29 1.95
CA CYS A 21 17.03 12.62 1.53
C CYS A 21 17.28 11.63 0.38
N GLU A 22 18.10 11.99 -0.61
CA GLU A 22 18.52 11.09 -1.71
C GLU A 22 19.14 9.78 -1.22
N ARG A 23 19.93 9.84 -0.14
CA ARG A 23 20.52 8.63 0.47
C ARG A 23 19.44 7.72 1.08
N HIS A 24 18.43 8.29 1.71
CA HIS A 24 17.28 7.55 2.25
C HIS A 24 16.41 6.96 1.13
N VAL A 25 16.13 7.75 0.10
CA VAL A 25 15.38 7.33 -1.10
C VAL A 25 16.18 6.30 -1.92
N GLY A 26 17.52 6.36 -1.87
CA GLY A 26 18.42 5.53 -2.68
C GLY A 26 18.33 5.86 -4.17
N TYR A 27 18.06 7.12 -4.49
CA TYR A 27 18.05 7.66 -5.84
C TYR A 27 18.69 9.06 -5.84
N ARG A 28 19.60 9.31 -6.78
CA ARG A 28 20.23 10.62 -6.95
C ARG A 28 19.57 11.36 -8.11
N PHE A 29 19.00 12.51 -7.81
CA PHE A 29 18.31 13.35 -8.79
C PHE A 29 19.29 14.11 -9.67
N ARG A 30 19.01 14.22 -10.96
CA ARG A 30 19.68 15.11 -11.92
C ARG A 30 19.19 16.52 -11.70
N ASP A 31 17.86 16.69 -11.44
CA ASP A 31 17.25 17.94 -11.07
C ASP A 31 16.77 17.88 -9.60
N PRO A 32 17.52 18.47 -8.65
CA PRO A 32 17.14 18.46 -7.23
C PRO A 32 15.82 19.20 -6.95
N ASN A 33 15.39 20.09 -7.86
CA ASN A 33 14.13 20.80 -7.69
C ASN A 33 12.91 19.86 -7.73
N LEU A 34 12.99 18.74 -8.45
CA LEU A 34 11.93 17.72 -8.45
C LEU A 34 11.75 17.10 -7.06
N LEU A 35 12.84 16.80 -6.37
CA LEU A 35 12.76 16.30 -5.00
C LEU A 35 12.29 17.40 -4.04
N ALA A 36 12.79 18.62 -4.17
CA ALA A 36 12.32 19.75 -3.36
C ALA A 36 10.80 19.96 -3.49
N GLN A 37 10.27 19.91 -4.71
CA GLN A 37 8.83 19.98 -4.96
C GLN A 37 8.07 18.79 -4.32
N ALA A 38 8.55 17.56 -4.47
CA ALA A 38 7.93 16.38 -3.87
C ALA A 38 7.85 16.47 -2.34
N LEU A 39 8.80 17.17 -1.72
CA LEU A 39 8.88 17.38 -0.28
C LEU A 39 8.18 18.67 0.20
N THR A 40 7.39 19.36 -0.64
CA THR A 40 6.75 20.63 -0.29
C THR A 40 5.23 20.49 -0.24
N HIS A 41 4.66 20.66 0.97
CA HIS A 41 3.21 20.63 1.18
C HIS A 41 2.52 21.91 0.68
N SER A 42 1.24 21.79 0.28
CA SER A 42 0.44 22.91 -0.23
C SER A 42 0.25 24.05 0.76
N SER A 43 0.42 23.82 2.06
CA SER A 43 0.33 24.88 3.08
C SER A 43 1.44 25.94 3.03
N ILE A 44 2.49 25.68 2.25
CA ILE A 44 3.63 26.60 2.07
C ILE A 44 3.98 26.83 0.60
N LYS A 45 3.10 26.41 -0.31
CA LYS A 45 3.29 26.70 -1.75
C LYS A 45 3.28 28.19 -2.03
N THR A 46 4.09 28.61 -3.00
CA THR A 46 4.08 29.94 -3.58
C THR A 46 3.81 29.84 -5.08
N GLU A 47 3.70 31.00 -5.78
CA GLU A 47 3.60 30.99 -7.25
C GLU A 47 4.89 30.45 -7.90
N GLU A 48 6.04 30.64 -7.25
CA GLU A 48 7.35 30.22 -7.73
C GLU A 48 7.69 28.79 -7.32
N ASN A 49 7.15 28.33 -6.19
CA ASN A 49 7.43 27.00 -5.62
C ASN A 49 6.13 26.21 -5.45
N PRO A 50 5.75 25.41 -6.46
CA PRO A 50 4.53 24.62 -6.42
C PRO A 50 4.62 23.49 -5.38
N SER A 51 3.47 23.11 -4.83
CA SER A 51 3.35 21.99 -3.93
C SER A 51 3.56 20.64 -4.63
N ASN A 52 3.61 19.58 -3.82
CA ASN A 52 3.70 18.21 -4.27
C ASN A 52 2.40 17.65 -4.89
N GLU A 53 1.25 18.34 -4.79
CA GLU A 53 -0.07 17.84 -5.21
C GLU A 53 -0.11 17.28 -6.65
N ARG A 54 0.55 17.95 -7.59
CA ARG A 54 0.61 17.48 -8.98
C ARG A 54 1.54 16.29 -9.16
N LEU A 55 2.59 16.20 -8.36
CA LEU A 55 3.47 15.02 -8.34
C LEU A 55 2.78 13.84 -7.68
N GLU A 56 2.05 14.05 -6.58
CA GLU A 56 1.20 13.05 -5.94
C GLU A 56 0.24 12.42 -6.96
N PHE A 57 -0.54 13.26 -7.66
CA PHE A 57 -1.47 12.79 -8.70
C PHE A 57 -0.80 11.94 -9.78
N LEU A 58 0.38 12.35 -10.26
CA LEU A 58 1.15 11.59 -11.23
C LEU A 58 1.73 10.31 -10.61
N GLY A 59 2.19 10.40 -9.37
CA GLY A 59 2.82 9.31 -8.64
C GLY A 59 1.87 8.16 -8.37
N ASP A 60 0.64 8.44 -7.96
CA ASP A 60 -0.42 7.43 -7.82
C ASP A 60 -0.61 6.64 -9.12
N SER A 61 -0.69 7.33 -10.26
CA SER A 61 -0.85 6.70 -11.56
C SER A 61 0.34 5.82 -11.95
N VAL A 62 1.57 6.29 -11.72
CA VAL A 62 2.80 5.53 -11.98
C VAL A 62 2.90 4.31 -11.06
N LEU A 63 2.61 4.50 -9.78
CA LEU A 63 2.57 3.45 -8.78
C LEU A 63 1.54 2.37 -9.15
N GLY A 64 0.33 2.81 -9.51
CA GLY A 64 -0.76 1.92 -9.95
C GLY A 64 -0.38 1.10 -11.18
N LEU A 65 0.24 1.72 -12.20
CA LEU A 65 0.73 1.03 -13.40
C LEU A 65 1.79 -0.02 -13.05
N VAL A 66 2.83 0.38 -12.32
CA VAL A 66 3.96 -0.50 -11.99
C VAL A 66 3.50 -1.71 -11.15
N MET A 67 2.65 -1.47 -10.14
CA MET A 67 2.15 -2.57 -9.30
C MET A 67 1.20 -3.49 -10.08
N THR A 68 0.33 -2.94 -10.94
CA THR A 68 -0.55 -3.76 -11.77
C THR A 68 0.25 -4.66 -12.72
N GLU A 69 1.23 -4.10 -13.42
CA GLU A 69 2.08 -4.86 -14.34
C GLU A 69 2.91 -5.92 -13.61
N PHE A 70 3.46 -5.56 -12.43
CA PHE A 70 4.20 -6.50 -11.61
C PHE A 70 3.33 -7.68 -11.16
N LEU A 71 2.14 -7.43 -10.60
CA LEU A 71 1.24 -8.47 -10.12
C LEU A 71 0.74 -9.36 -11.27
N TYR A 72 0.40 -8.77 -12.42
CA TYR A 72 -0.02 -9.49 -13.63
C TYR A 72 1.04 -10.48 -14.11
N ASN A 73 2.30 -10.06 -14.13
CA ASN A 73 3.39 -10.92 -14.60
C ASN A 73 3.84 -11.96 -13.55
N TYR A 74 3.76 -11.60 -12.27
CA TYR A 74 4.28 -12.45 -11.19
C TYR A 74 3.29 -13.55 -10.76
N PHE A 75 1.98 -13.26 -10.81
CA PHE A 75 0.93 -14.19 -10.38
C PHE A 75 0.04 -14.62 -11.56
N GLN A 76 0.58 -15.45 -12.45
CA GLN A 76 -0.10 -15.88 -13.69
C GLN A 76 -1.34 -16.76 -13.43
N ASP A 77 -1.43 -17.43 -12.28
CA ASP A 77 -2.52 -18.35 -11.93
C ASP A 77 -3.64 -17.67 -11.11
N ARG A 78 -3.53 -16.34 -10.84
CA ARG A 78 -4.54 -15.62 -10.07
C ARG A 78 -5.51 -14.88 -10.99
N ASP A 79 -6.77 -14.83 -10.55
CA ASP A 79 -7.80 -14.05 -11.25
C ASP A 79 -7.68 -12.53 -10.99
N GLU A 80 -8.44 -11.75 -11.75
CA GLU A 80 -8.45 -10.29 -11.67
C GLU A 80 -8.86 -9.78 -10.27
N GLY A 81 -9.84 -10.45 -9.62
CA GLY A 81 -10.32 -10.10 -8.29
C GLY A 81 -9.21 -10.20 -7.24
N ASP A 82 -8.46 -11.32 -7.26
CA ASP A 82 -7.32 -11.55 -6.38
C ASP A 82 -6.22 -10.50 -6.59
N LEU A 83 -5.85 -10.23 -7.86
CA LEU A 83 -4.83 -9.23 -8.18
C LEU A 83 -5.25 -7.82 -7.75
N THR A 84 -6.51 -7.47 -7.94
CA THR A 84 -7.07 -6.18 -7.51
C THR A 84 -7.05 -6.06 -5.97
N GLN A 85 -7.40 -7.13 -5.26
CA GLN A 85 -7.35 -7.13 -3.80
C GLN A 85 -5.92 -6.97 -3.27
N ILE A 86 -4.95 -7.70 -3.81
CA ILE A 86 -3.53 -7.56 -3.43
C ILE A 86 -3.07 -6.12 -3.68
N LYS A 87 -3.31 -5.60 -4.88
CA LYS A 87 -2.94 -4.23 -5.23
C LYS A 87 -3.53 -3.23 -4.25
N SER A 88 -4.83 -3.31 -3.95
CA SER A 88 -5.52 -2.35 -3.07
C SER A 88 -4.92 -2.27 -1.67
N VAL A 89 -4.39 -3.37 -1.16
CA VAL A 89 -3.72 -3.40 0.16
C VAL A 89 -2.32 -2.84 0.06
N VAL A 90 -1.54 -3.26 -0.94
CA VAL A 90 -0.13 -2.88 -1.11
C VAL A 90 0.05 -1.39 -1.42
N VAL A 91 -0.87 -0.78 -2.18
CA VAL A 91 -0.84 0.67 -2.49
C VAL A 91 -1.82 1.47 -1.61
N SER A 92 -2.27 0.91 -0.49
CA SER A 92 -3.14 1.64 0.44
C SER A 92 -2.41 2.79 1.10
N THR A 93 -3.15 3.84 1.48
CA THR A 93 -2.61 4.98 2.24
C THR A 93 -1.80 4.53 3.48
N ALA A 94 -2.25 3.47 4.17
CA ALA A 94 -1.54 2.95 5.33
C ALA A 94 -0.18 2.31 4.96
N ALA A 95 -0.13 1.53 3.89
CA ALA A 95 1.11 0.91 3.42
C ALA A 95 2.11 1.96 2.90
N LEU A 96 1.65 2.92 2.10
CA LEU A 96 2.51 4.00 1.59
C LEU A 96 3.04 4.90 2.70
N ALA A 97 2.20 5.21 3.70
CA ALA A 97 2.63 5.98 4.86
C ALA A 97 3.68 5.23 5.69
N HIS A 98 3.50 3.92 5.87
CA HIS A 98 4.51 3.08 6.54
C HIS A 98 5.86 3.14 5.80
N GLU A 99 5.85 3.03 4.47
CA GLU A 99 7.08 3.13 3.69
C GLU A 99 7.70 4.53 3.72
N SER A 100 6.87 5.58 3.69
CA SER A 100 7.32 6.96 3.87
C SER A 100 8.05 7.15 5.20
N ASP A 101 7.50 6.60 6.28
CA ASP A 101 8.10 6.65 7.61
C ASP A 101 9.39 5.83 7.68
N ARG A 102 9.40 4.61 7.14
CA ARG A 102 10.60 3.76 7.04
C ARG A 102 11.75 4.42 6.29
N LEU A 103 11.45 5.18 5.25
CA LEU A 103 12.42 6.00 4.50
C LEU A 103 12.77 7.31 5.21
N GLY A 104 12.12 7.63 6.33
CA GLY A 104 12.34 8.88 7.08
C GLY A 104 11.91 10.14 6.33
N LEU A 105 11.01 10.05 5.32
CA LEU A 105 10.61 11.18 4.48
C LEU A 105 9.93 12.30 5.29
N SER A 106 9.27 11.95 6.39
CA SER A 106 8.65 12.91 7.31
C SER A 106 9.63 13.95 7.85
N GLY A 107 10.91 13.59 8.02
CA GLY A 107 11.98 14.49 8.47
C GLY A 107 12.41 15.51 7.42
N PHE A 108 12.11 15.26 6.16
CA PHE A 108 12.44 16.12 5.03
C PHE A 108 11.23 16.90 4.48
N TYR A 109 10.01 16.61 4.96
CA TYR A 109 8.79 17.20 4.44
C TYR A 109 8.58 18.60 4.97
N ASN A 110 8.47 19.57 4.08
CA ASN A 110 8.25 20.97 4.38
C ASN A 110 6.75 21.23 4.53
N VAL A 111 6.32 21.64 5.71
CA VAL A 111 4.91 21.90 6.04
C VAL A 111 4.76 23.22 6.80
N GLY A 112 3.62 23.90 6.64
CA GLY A 112 3.33 25.13 7.36
C GLY A 112 3.14 24.90 8.87
N LYS A 113 3.30 25.98 9.65
CA LYS A 113 3.20 25.97 11.13
C LYS A 113 1.91 25.34 11.69
N GLY A 114 0.81 25.37 10.92
CA GLY A 114 -0.46 24.75 11.31
C GLY A 114 -0.44 23.23 11.31
N VAL A 115 0.41 22.62 10.47
CA VAL A 115 0.58 21.16 10.35
C VAL A 115 1.63 20.67 11.33
N THR A 116 2.72 21.40 11.55
CA THR A 116 3.83 21.06 12.46
C THR A 116 3.44 21.03 13.94
N ARG A 117 2.31 21.62 14.35
CA ARG A 117 1.81 21.52 15.75
C ARG A 117 1.36 20.13 16.14
N ARG A 118 1.22 19.20 15.24
CA ARG A 118 0.92 17.78 15.52
C ARG A 118 2.25 17.04 15.72
N ARG A 119 2.32 16.22 16.77
CA ARG A 119 3.52 15.42 17.10
C ARG A 119 3.94 14.49 15.95
N ASN A 120 2.99 14.04 15.11
CA ASN A 120 3.23 13.21 13.93
C ASN A 120 2.45 13.80 12.75
N LEU A 121 3.01 13.67 11.55
CA LEU A 121 2.30 13.99 10.31
C LEU A 121 1.08 13.08 10.14
N PRO A 122 -0.06 13.58 9.64
CA PRO A 122 -1.18 12.75 9.24
C PRO A 122 -0.76 11.64 8.28
N VAL A 123 -1.34 10.45 8.44
CA VAL A 123 -1.04 9.26 7.61
C VAL A 123 -1.22 9.56 6.12
N SER A 124 -2.26 10.32 5.75
CA SER A 124 -2.48 10.74 4.35
C SER A 124 -1.32 11.58 3.81
N LEU A 125 -0.78 12.52 4.59
CA LEU A 125 0.33 13.34 4.13
C LEU A 125 1.62 12.54 3.96
N GLN A 126 1.84 11.52 4.79
CA GLN A 126 2.98 10.62 4.64
C GLN A 126 2.86 9.78 3.35
N ALA A 127 1.66 9.28 3.03
CA ALA A 127 1.41 8.57 1.79
C ALA A 127 1.62 9.47 0.57
N ASN A 128 1.06 10.69 0.59
CA ASN A 128 1.16 11.65 -0.51
C ASN A 128 2.62 12.02 -0.84
N VAL A 129 3.48 12.12 0.19
CA VAL A 129 4.92 12.34 -0.01
C VAL A 129 5.58 11.16 -0.74
N PHE A 130 5.24 9.92 -0.39
CA PHE A 130 5.77 8.74 -1.06
C PHE A 130 5.39 8.75 -2.55
N GLU A 131 4.12 9.00 -2.87
CA GLU A 131 3.64 9.11 -4.25
C GLU A 131 4.33 10.25 -5.00
N ALA A 132 4.48 11.42 -4.36
CA ALA A 132 5.18 12.55 -4.96
C ALA A 132 6.65 12.23 -5.27
N VAL A 133 7.34 11.50 -4.40
CA VAL A 133 8.72 11.01 -4.65
C VAL A 133 8.76 10.01 -5.80
N VAL A 134 7.79 9.10 -5.92
CA VAL A 134 7.65 8.21 -7.09
C VAL A 134 7.57 9.01 -8.38
N ALA A 135 6.71 10.05 -8.42
CA ALA A 135 6.59 10.91 -9.59
C ALA A 135 7.86 11.71 -9.88
N ALA A 136 8.53 12.21 -8.84
CA ALA A 136 9.79 12.93 -9.00
C ALA A 136 10.86 12.04 -9.65
N ILE A 137 11.02 10.80 -9.19
CA ILE A 137 11.93 9.81 -9.79
C ILE A 137 11.52 9.51 -11.24
N TYR A 138 10.22 9.31 -11.48
CA TYR A 138 9.72 9.07 -12.83
C TYR A 138 10.03 10.23 -13.79
N ARG A 139 9.84 11.46 -13.34
CA ARG A 139 10.12 12.68 -14.13
C ARG A 139 11.60 12.86 -14.41
N ASP A 140 12.46 12.53 -13.45
CA ASP A 140 13.91 12.71 -13.53
C ASP A 140 14.60 11.57 -14.30
N GLY A 141 14.19 10.33 -14.04
CA GLY A 141 14.89 9.12 -14.50
C GLY A 141 14.09 8.17 -15.38
N GLY A 142 12.77 8.43 -15.56
CA GLY A 142 11.88 7.59 -16.36
C GLY A 142 11.29 6.40 -15.60
N LEU A 143 10.44 5.66 -16.31
CA LEU A 143 9.61 4.59 -15.71
C LEU A 143 10.45 3.47 -15.06
N GLU A 144 11.55 3.09 -15.67
CA GLU A 144 12.35 1.97 -15.18
C GLU A 144 13.00 2.25 -13.81
N LEU A 145 13.47 3.49 -13.58
CA LEU A 145 14.03 3.88 -12.28
C LEU A 145 12.93 4.04 -11.22
N ALA A 146 11.75 4.56 -11.59
CA ALA A 146 10.59 4.59 -10.72
C ALA A 146 10.13 3.16 -10.37
N ARG A 147 10.09 2.23 -11.33
CA ARG A 147 9.79 0.80 -11.12
C ARG A 147 10.72 0.17 -10.07
N ARG A 148 12.02 0.38 -10.22
CA ARG A 148 13.01 -0.15 -9.25
C ARG A 148 12.79 0.39 -7.85
N PHE A 149 12.49 1.68 -7.73
CA PHE A 149 12.18 2.30 -6.45
C PHE A 149 10.90 1.72 -5.84
N ILE A 150 9.83 1.63 -6.60
CA ILE A 150 8.53 1.09 -6.15
C ILE A 150 8.70 -0.36 -5.68
N LEU A 151 9.26 -1.23 -6.52
CA LEU A 151 9.38 -2.65 -6.20
C LEU A 151 10.33 -2.90 -5.02
N ARG A 152 11.43 -2.16 -4.91
CA ARG A 152 12.34 -2.27 -3.77
C ARG A 152 11.64 -2.00 -2.44
N ASN A 153 10.70 -1.07 -2.41
CA ASN A 153 10.02 -0.64 -1.19
C ASN A 153 8.72 -1.41 -0.92
N LEU A 154 8.01 -1.89 -1.94
CA LEU A 154 6.67 -2.48 -1.77
C LEU A 154 6.61 -3.99 -2.00
N TYR A 155 7.67 -4.62 -2.51
CA TYR A 155 7.66 -6.06 -2.79
C TYR A 155 7.38 -6.92 -1.54
N HIS A 156 7.94 -6.55 -0.40
CA HIS A 156 7.71 -7.28 0.85
C HIS A 156 6.24 -7.22 1.28
N HIS A 157 5.55 -6.07 1.08
CA HIS A 157 4.11 -5.98 1.36
C HIS A 157 3.29 -6.92 0.46
N VAL A 158 3.70 -7.11 -0.80
CA VAL A 158 3.05 -8.09 -1.68
C VAL A 158 3.15 -9.49 -1.08
N LEU A 159 4.34 -9.90 -0.62
CA LEU A 159 4.54 -11.21 0.00
C LEU A 159 3.72 -11.38 1.27
N GLU A 160 3.70 -10.38 2.15
CA GLU A 160 2.91 -10.40 3.39
C GLU A 160 1.39 -10.52 3.10
N VAL A 161 0.89 -9.77 2.11
CA VAL A 161 -0.52 -9.83 1.72
C VAL A 161 -0.87 -11.21 1.19
N VAL A 162 -0.03 -11.76 0.33
CA VAL A 162 -0.24 -13.09 -0.27
C VAL A 162 -0.20 -14.18 0.80
N GLU A 163 0.75 -14.14 1.73
CA GLU A 163 0.83 -15.08 2.84
C GLU A 163 -0.40 -15.00 3.75
N ASN A 164 -0.83 -13.78 4.09
CA ASN A 164 -2.05 -13.55 4.87
C ASN A 164 -3.32 -13.97 4.13
N GLN A 165 -3.37 -13.85 2.79
CA GLN A 165 -4.48 -14.35 1.98
C GLN A 165 -4.52 -15.88 1.97
N HIS A 166 -3.38 -16.57 1.85
CA HIS A 166 -3.33 -18.03 1.95
C HIS A 166 -3.90 -18.53 3.28
N GLN A 167 -3.62 -17.83 4.38
CA GLN A 167 -4.18 -18.13 5.70
C GLN A 167 -5.68 -17.78 5.84
N ARG A 168 -6.25 -17.00 4.92
CA ARG A 168 -7.64 -16.51 4.98
C ARG A 168 -8.54 -17.05 3.86
N ASN A 169 -8.02 -17.88 2.95
CA ASN A 169 -8.75 -18.26 1.74
C ASN A 169 -9.25 -19.73 1.77
N PHE A 170 -9.27 -20.37 2.95
CA PHE A 170 -9.71 -21.75 3.08
C PHE A 170 -11.16 -21.97 2.59
N LYS A 171 -12.06 -21.01 2.80
CA LYS A 171 -13.43 -21.07 2.30
C LYS A 171 -13.51 -21.19 0.77
N SER A 172 -12.76 -20.37 0.05
CA SER A 172 -12.73 -20.41 -1.41
C SER A 172 -12.08 -21.69 -1.92
N LEU A 173 -10.99 -22.13 -1.30
CA LEU A 173 -10.33 -23.40 -1.63
C LEU A 173 -11.26 -24.58 -1.39
N LEU A 174 -11.96 -24.60 -0.24
CA LEU A 174 -12.93 -25.65 0.07
C LEU A 174 -14.11 -25.63 -0.92
N GLN A 175 -14.58 -24.44 -1.30
CA GLN A 175 -15.66 -24.30 -2.28
C GLN A 175 -15.25 -24.82 -3.65
N GLN A 176 -14.07 -24.45 -4.15
CA GLN A 176 -13.55 -24.93 -5.45
C GLN A 176 -13.37 -26.45 -5.42
N HIS A 177 -12.76 -26.97 -4.35
CA HIS A 177 -12.56 -28.43 -4.19
C HIS A 177 -13.90 -29.18 -4.12
N ALA A 178 -14.82 -28.71 -3.29
CA ALA A 178 -16.14 -29.35 -3.12
C ALA A 178 -16.98 -29.30 -4.40
N GLN A 179 -16.93 -28.20 -5.14
CA GLN A 179 -17.61 -28.07 -6.42
C GLN A 179 -17.01 -29.01 -7.46
N LYS A 180 -15.68 -29.07 -7.55
CA LYS A 180 -14.97 -29.90 -8.54
C LYS A 180 -15.09 -31.38 -8.28
N GLU A 181 -14.88 -31.84 -7.04
CA GLU A 181 -14.78 -33.25 -6.71
C GLU A 181 -16.13 -33.85 -6.28
N LEU A 182 -17.00 -33.04 -5.66
CA LEU A 182 -18.24 -33.53 -5.05
C LEU A 182 -19.50 -32.95 -5.68
N ASN A 183 -19.35 -31.96 -6.56
CA ASN A 183 -20.44 -31.16 -7.16
C ASN A 183 -21.41 -30.57 -6.10
N VAL A 184 -20.87 -30.12 -4.95
CA VAL A 184 -21.64 -29.52 -3.86
C VAL A 184 -21.03 -28.17 -3.48
N THR A 185 -21.87 -27.26 -2.98
CA THR A 185 -21.43 -25.98 -2.41
C THR A 185 -21.35 -26.13 -0.89
N PRO A 186 -20.20 -25.82 -0.26
CA PRO A 186 -20.09 -25.81 1.20
C PRO A 186 -21.04 -24.78 1.82
N THR A 187 -21.67 -25.17 2.92
CA THR A 187 -22.43 -24.24 3.77
C THR A 187 -21.83 -24.19 5.16
N TYR A 188 -22.06 -23.11 5.89
CA TYR A 188 -21.50 -22.89 7.21
C TYR A 188 -22.61 -22.67 8.22
N ARG A 189 -22.49 -23.35 9.36
CA ARG A 189 -23.50 -23.28 10.43
C ARG A 189 -22.84 -22.92 11.75
N VAL A 190 -23.32 -21.85 12.38
CA VAL A 190 -22.91 -21.47 13.74
C VAL A 190 -23.43 -22.52 14.72
N VAL A 191 -22.56 -23.09 15.48
CA VAL A 191 -22.86 -24.11 16.51
C VAL A 191 -22.95 -23.46 17.88
N SER A 192 -22.10 -22.48 18.14
CA SER A 192 -22.03 -21.83 19.46
C SER A 192 -21.57 -20.38 19.32
N GLU A 193 -22.15 -19.50 20.16
CA GLU A 193 -21.70 -18.12 20.36
C GLU A 193 -21.46 -17.93 21.86
N LYS A 194 -20.23 -17.56 22.27
CA LYS A 194 -19.85 -17.42 23.68
C LYS A 194 -19.09 -16.11 23.92
N GLY A 195 -19.29 -15.52 25.09
CA GLY A 195 -18.62 -14.28 25.55
C GLY A 195 -19.49 -13.03 25.45
N PRO A 196 -19.09 -11.94 26.12
CA PRO A 196 -19.75 -10.64 26.02
C PRO A 196 -19.56 -10.04 24.62
N ASP A 197 -20.39 -9.08 24.22
CA ASP A 197 -20.43 -8.55 22.84
C ASP A 197 -19.08 -8.06 22.32
N HIS A 198 -18.22 -7.52 23.16
CA HIS A 198 -16.89 -7.03 22.82
C HIS A 198 -15.78 -8.11 22.80
N LEU A 199 -16.07 -9.34 23.29
CA LEU A 199 -15.17 -10.50 23.32
C LEU A 199 -15.85 -11.78 22.84
N LYS A 200 -16.80 -11.65 21.94
CA LYS A 200 -17.59 -12.76 21.41
C LYS A 200 -16.70 -13.72 20.60
N HIS A 201 -16.88 -15.01 20.83
CA HIS A 201 -16.28 -16.09 20.05
C HIS A 201 -17.37 -16.89 19.39
N PHE A 202 -17.17 -17.17 18.12
CA PHE A 202 -18.08 -17.97 17.30
C PHE A 202 -17.44 -19.32 17.03
N GLU A 203 -18.23 -20.37 17.15
CA GLU A 203 -17.87 -21.70 16.72
C GLU A 203 -18.75 -22.07 15.54
N VAL A 204 -18.13 -22.43 14.41
CA VAL A 204 -18.77 -22.71 13.14
C VAL A 204 -18.33 -24.05 12.61
N VAL A 205 -19.23 -24.80 11.98
CA VAL A 205 -18.92 -26.03 11.25
C VAL A 205 -19.12 -25.83 9.76
N ALA A 206 -18.25 -26.42 8.94
CA ALA A 206 -18.46 -26.54 7.51
C ALA A 206 -19.29 -27.79 7.21
N VAL A 207 -20.25 -27.67 6.27
CA VAL A 207 -21.13 -28.75 5.84
C VAL A 207 -21.04 -28.92 4.33
N LEU A 208 -20.66 -30.12 3.88
CA LEU A 208 -20.61 -30.50 2.47
C LEU A 208 -21.66 -31.56 2.20
N GLY A 209 -22.74 -31.20 1.55
CA GLY A 209 -23.88 -32.09 1.36
C GLY A 209 -24.50 -32.53 2.70
N LYS A 210 -24.37 -33.79 3.04
CA LYS A 210 -24.86 -34.38 4.33
C LYS A 210 -23.76 -34.49 5.40
N LYS A 211 -22.50 -34.22 5.05
CA LYS A 211 -21.36 -34.42 5.95
C LYS A 211 -20.99 -33.13 6.67
N VAL A 212 -20.88 -33.21 7.99
CA VAL A 212 -20.44 -32.12 8.87
C VAL A 212 -18.98 -32.37 9.22
N TYR A 213 -18.16 -31.33 9.11
CA TYR A 213 -16.71 -31.36 9.40
C TYR A 213 -16.41 -30.74 10.77
N LYS A 214 -15.13 -30.76 11.17
CA LYS A 214 -14.70 -30.21 12.46
C LYS A 214 -15.06 -28.71 12.55
N SER A 215 -15.34 -28.24 13.76
CA SER A 215 -15.62 -26.84 14.00
C SER A 215 -14.36 -25.97 13.96
N GLY A 216 -14.51 -24.77 13.41
CA GLY A 216 -13.55 -23.69 13.51
C GLY A 216 -14.02 -22.63 14.50
N ILE A 217 -13.08 -21.95 15.15
CA ILE A 217 -13.36 -20.91 16.15
C ILE A 217 -12.76 -19.60 15.67
N GLY A 218 -13.48 -18.47 15.87
CA GLY A 218 -13.01 -17.13 15.53
C GLY A 218 -13.72 -16.05 16.34
N ARG A 219 -13.15 -14.85 16.34
CA ARG A 219 -13.72 -13.65 16.99
C ARG A 219 -14.85 -13.00 16.17
N SER A 220 -15.01 -13.44 14.94
CA SER A 220 -16.13 -13.09 14.06
C SER A 220 -16.65 -14.35 13.37
N LYS A 221 -17.92 -14.31 12.88
CA LYS A 221 -18.47 -15.43 12.09
C LYS A 221 -17.58 -15.75 10.88
N LYS A 222 -17.10 -14.71 10.18
CA LYS A 222 -16.22 -14.84 9.01
C LYS A 222 -14.90 -15.55 9.36
N GLU A 223 -14.27 -15.21 10.47
CA GLU A 223 -13.04 -15.83 10.95
C GLU A 223 -13.28 -17.30 11.34
N ALA A 224 -14.37 -17.60 12.06
CA ALA A 224 -14.75 -18.95 12.43
C ALA A 224 -15.07 -19.83 11.21
N GLU A 225 -15.74 -19.26 10.20
CA GLU A 225 -16.00 -19.94 8.92
C GLU A 225 -14.73 -20.27 8.14
N GLN A 226 -13.75 -19.36 8.12
CA GLN A 226 -12.43 -19.61 7.52
C GLN A 226 -11.67 -20.71 8.29
N SER A 227 -11.76 -20.70 9.63
CA SER A 227 -11.12 -21.71 10.48
C SER A 227 -11.78 -23.10 10.35
N ALA A 228 -13.06 -23.16 9.94
CA ALA A 228 -13.79 -24.40 9.74
C ALA A 228 -13.61 -24.99 8.32
N ALA A 229 -13.10 -24.20 7.39
CA ALA A 229 -12.88 -24.58 5.99
C ALA A 229 -11.53 -25.25 5.79
#